data_464373ba78cc4b00329eaa09e8129fc6
#
_entry.id   464373ba78cc4b00329eaa09e8129fc6
#
_cell.length_a   1.000
_cell.length_b   1.000
_cell.length_c   1.000
_cell.angle_alpha   90.00
_cell.angle_beta   90.00
_cell.angle_gamma   90.00
#
_symmetry.space_group_name_H-M   'P 1'
#
loop_
_entity.id
_entity.type
_entity.pdbx_description
1 polymer ?
#
loop_
_entity_poly.entity_id
_entity_poly.type
_entity_poly.pdbx_seq_one_letter_code
_entity_poly.pdbx_strand_id
1 'polypeptide(L)'
;MNIMYLSLYGVAAVVLVVVFIRTCLERDKMTRIVCLTEMLALICVVTYSVNFITDNYMAMSVATSIMMAAQDFALVALLTYTGVFTRLANRITRTAVVLCIFAAMVDSVVFIINIFNETALKYSLNKCGGVYVLGYEGELWFGIHAIMNMVIVAFIIALLIIKCIRIPSAYWGRYIFTAAGLIVIIAFKYIFIMKAVDLRFDISIFLYALMG
;
A
#
# COMPACT_ATOMS: atom_id res chain seq x y z
N MET A 1 -12.34 -18.74 12.18
CA MET A 1 -12.43 -17.56 11.28
C MET A 1 -11.06 -16.97 10.97
N ASN A 2 -10.17 -16.77 11.95
CA ASN A 2 -8.79 -16.29 11.69
C ASN A 2 -7.99 -17.19 10.76
N ILE A 3 -8.18 -18.51 10.82
CA ILE A 3 -7.47 -19.48 9.96
C ILE A 3 -7.78 -19.21 8.47
N MET A 4 -9.02 -18.87 8.14
CA MET A 4 -9.42 -18.56 6.75
C MET A 4 -8.74 -17.28 6.25
N TYR A 5 -8.70 -16.21 7.06
CA TYR A 5 -8.01 -14.98 6.68
C TYR A 5 -6.49 -15.18 6.63
N LEU A 6 -5.93 -15.89 7.61
CA LEU A 6 -4.51 -16.21 7.63
C LEU A 6 -4.11 -17.04 6.41
N SER A 7 -4.92 -18.02 6.00
CA SER A 7 -4.66 -18.81 4.78
C SER A 7 -4.73 -17.96 3.51
N LEU A 8 -5.68 -17.01 3.42
CA LEU A 8 -5.78 -16.09 2.27
C LEU A 8 -4.54 -15.21 2.15
N TYR A 9 -4.12 -14.57 3.25
CA TYR A 9 -2.90 -13.75 3.26
C TYR A 9 -1.63 -14.59 3.09
N GLY A 10 -1.63 -15.82 3.60
CA GLY A 10 -0.54 -16.78 3.39
C GLY A 10 -0.37 -17.13 1.92
N VAL A 11 -1.46 -17.41 1.20
CA VAL A 11 -1.43 -17.64 -0.25
C VAL A 11 -0.93 -16.39 -0.99
N ALA A 12 -1.42 -15.21 -0.63
CA ALA A 12 -0.96 -13.95 -1.23
C ALA A 12 0.55 -13.73 -1.01
N ALA A 13 1.05 -14.01 0.19
CA ALA A 13 2.48 -13.91 0.50
C ALA A 13 3.31 -14.90 -0.34
N VAL A 14 2.86 -16.15 -0.48
CA VAL A 14 3.55 -17.14 -1.32
C VAL A 14 3.58 -16.72 -2.79
N VAL A 15 2.47 -16.22 -3.33
CA VAL A 15 2.41 -15.71 -4.70
C VAL A 15 3.39 -14.55 -4.87
N LEU A 16 3.39 -13.57 -3.97
CA LEU A 16 4.33 -12.44 -4.00
C LEU A 16 5.78 -12.89 -3.93
N VAL A 17 6.13 -13.88 -3.09
CA VAL A 17 7.49 -14.41 -3.02
C VAL A 17 7.90 -15.03 -4.35
N VAL A 18 7.02 -15.81 -4.99
CA VAL A 18 7.30 -16.44 -6.29
C VAL A 18 7.52 -15.38 -7.37
N VAL A 19 6.63 -14.36 -7.42
CA VAL A 19 6.74 -13.25 -8.39
C VAL A 19 8.02 -12.46 -8.12
N PHE A 20 8.31 -12.10 -6.86
CA PHE A 20 9.53 -11.39 -6.45
C PHE A 20 10.81 -12.13 -6.87
N ILE A 21 10.90 -13.45 -6.61
CA ILE A 21 12.06 -14.25 -7.04
C ILE A 21 12.21 -14.21 -8.56
N ARG A 22 11.10 -14.39 -9.29
CA ARG A 22 11.10 -14.31 -10.76
C ARG A 22 11.58 -12.95 -11.24
N THR A 23 11.05 -11.87 -10.69
CA THR A 23 11.40 -10.50 -11.04
C THR A 23 12.88 -10.20 -10.72
N CYS A 24 13.41 -10.67 -9.60
CA CYS A 24 14.82 -10.47 -9.24
C CYS A 24 15.81 -11.16 -10.19
N LEU A 25 15.39 -12.18 -10.93
CA LEU A 25 16.22 -12.84 -11.93
C LEU A 25 16.42 -12.00 -13.20
N GLU A 26 15.53 -11.05 -13.45
CA GLU A 26 15.62 -10.12 -14.57
C GLU A 26 16.49 -8.91 -14.17
N ARG A 27 17.45 -8.50 -15.04
CA ARG A 27 18.47 -7.48 -14.68
C ARG A 27 18.18 -6.07 -15.21
N ASP A 28 16.96 -5.77 -15.63
CA ASP A 28 16.62 -4.45 -16.18
C ASP A 28 16.36 -3.41 -15.07
N LYS A 29 16.53 -2.11 -15.41
CA LYS A 29 16.29 -1.01 -14.45
C LYS A 29 14.84 -0.91 -14.00
N MET A 30 13.89 -1.18 -14.90
CA MET A 30 12.47 -1.19 -14.54
C MET A 30 12.15 -2.31 -13.57
N THR A 31 12.70 -3.48 -13.80
CA THR A 31 12.55 -4.67 -12.97
C THR A 31 12.99 -4.42 -11.53
N ARG A 32 14.04 -3.62 -11.30
CA ARG A 32 14.46 -3.27 -9.92
C ARG A 32 13.41 -2.45 -9.17
N ILE A 33 12.68 -1.56 -9.86
CA ILE A 33 11.62 -0.76 -9.23
C ILE A 33 10.42 -1.65 -8.92
N VAL A 34 10.08 -2.57 -9.84
CA VAL A 34 9.02 -3.56 -9.62
C VAL A 34 9.38 -4.46 -8.43
N CYS A 35 10.60 -4.98 -8.39
CA CYS A 35 11.13 -5.79 -7.29
C CYS A 35 11.00 -5.08 -5.93
N LEU A 36 11.30 -3.77 -5.88
CA LEU A 36 11.11 -2.96 -4.68
C LEU A 36 9.62 -2.87 -4.29
N THR A 37 8.74 -2.66 -5.27
CA THR A 37 7.30 -2.57 -5.02
C THR A 37 6.75 -3.89 -4.48
N GLU A 38 7.15 -5.03 -5.07
CA GLU A 38 6.75 -6.37 -4.64
C GLU A 38 7.26 -6.70 -3.23
N MET A 39 8.52 -6.32 -2.92
CA MET A 39 9.08 -6.48 -1.58
C MET A 39 8.27 -5.68 -0.54
N LEU A 40 7.92 -4.45 -0.85
CA LEU A 40 7.13 -3.59 0.05
C LEU A 40 5.70 -4.12 0.21
N ALA A 41 5.08 -4.63 -0.87
CA ALA A 41 3.78 -5.31 -0.81
C ALA A 41 3.85 -6.57 0.07
N LEU A 42 4.92 -7.36 -0.05
CA LEU A 42 5.15 -8.53 0.80
C LEU A 42 5.26 -8.13 2.28
N ILE A 43 6.00 -7.06 2.59
CA ILE A 43 6.09 -6.52 3.96
C ILE A 43 4.69 -6.13 4.47
N CYS A 44 3.86 -5.45 3.66
CA CYS A 44 2.50 -5.11 4.05
C CYS A 44 1.66 -6.35 4.38
N VAL A 45 1.70 -7.39 3.54
CA VAL A 45 0.94 -8.63 3.74
C VAL A 45 1.40 -9.37 5.00
N VAL A 46 2.70 -9.51 5.19
CA VAL A 46 3.28 -10.22 6.34
C VAL A 46 2.98 -9.49 7.64
N THR A 47 3.20 -8.18 7.69
CA THR A 47 2.93 -7.37 8.89
C THR A 47 1.44 -7.31 9.22
N TYR A 48 0.56 -7.21 8.22
CA TYR A 48 -0.87 -7.29 8.44
C TYR A 48 -1.31 -8.64 9.00
N SER A 49 -0.68 -9.73 8.56
CA SER A 49 -0.97 -11.09 9.05
C SER A 49 -0.69 -11.27 10.54
N VAL A 50 0.21 -10.46 11.13
CA VAL A 50 0.48 -10.49 12.58
C VAL A 50 -0.80 -10.23 13.39
N ASN A 51 -1.72 -9.40 12.89
CA ASN A 51 -2.99 -9.11 13.54
C ASN A 51 -3.91 -10.34 13.69
N PHE A 52 -3.65 -11.42 12.94
CA PHE A 52 -4.42 -12.67 13.02
C PHE A 52 -3.72 -13.76 13.85
N ILE A 53 -2.44 -13.55 14.19
CA ILE A 53 -1.59 -14.57 14.83
C ILE A 53 -1.43 -14.30 16.33
N THR A 54 -1.38 -13.02 16.73
CA THR A 54 -1.07 -12.65 18.12
C THR A 54 -2.14 -11.77 18.73
N ASP A 55 -2.30 -11.90 20.05
CA ASP A 55 -3.16 -11.03 20.87
C ASP A 55 -2.32 -9.97 21.61
N ASN A 56 -1.03 -9.87 21.31
CA ASN A 56 -0.14 -8.91 21.95
C ASN A 56 -0.31 -7.53 21.31
N TYR A 57 -0.87 -6.59 22.06
CA TYR A 57 -1.12 -5.22 21.65
C TYR A 57 0.12 -4.52 21.05
N MET A 58 1.29 -4.65 21.70
CA MET A 58 2.52 -4.02 21.25
C MET A 58 2.97 -4.61 19.90
N ALA A 59 2.90 -5.95 19.74
CA ALA A 59 3.26 -6.60 18.48
C ALA A 59 2.36 -6.16 17.31
N MET A 60 1.04 -6.05 17.58
CA MET A 60 0.06 -5.60 16.59
C MET A 60 0.28 -4.12 16.21
N SER A 61 0.56 -3.25 17.20
CA SER A 61 0.83 -1.82 16.99
C SER A 61 2.11 -1.62 16.16
N VAL A 62 3.19 -2.32 16.51
CA VAL A 62 4.46 -2.29 15.74
C VAL A 62 4.23 -2.78 14.30
N ALA A 63 3.55 -3.91 14.14
CA ALA A 63 3.25 -4.46 12.82
C ALA A 63 2.43 -3.50 11.95
N THR A 64 1.43 -2.84 12.53
CA THR A 64 0.61 -1.84 11.83
C THR A 64 1.43 -0.62 11.44
N SER A 65 2.32 -0.13 12.29
CA SER A 65 3.22 0.99 11.97
C SER A 65 4.18 0.65 10.82
N ILE A 66 4.76 -0.56 10.82
CA ILE A 66 5.61 -1.04 9.72
C ILE A 66 4.79 -1.17 8.43
N MET A 67 3.57 -1.67 8.51
CA MET A 67 2.66 -1.79 7.37
C MET A 67 2.37 -0.43 6.74
N MET A 68 2.03 0.59 7.53
CA MET A 68 1.76 1.95 7.03
C MET A 68 2.98 2.54 6.33
N ALA A 69 4.16 2.45 6.95
CA ALA A 69 5.41 2.89 6.33
C ALA A 69 5.71 2.16 5.01
N ALA A 70 5.56 0.83 4.98
CA ALA A 70 5.78 0.05 3.76
C ALA A 70 4.79 0.41 2.65
N GLN A 71 3.55 0.73 2.98
CA GLN A 71 2.52 1.17 2.04
C GLN A 71 2.88 2.51 1.39
N ASP A 72 3.37 3.48 2.16
CA ASP A 72 3.80 4.78 1.63
C ASP A 72 4.96 4.61 0.64
N PHE A 73 6.00 3.85 1.01
CA PHE A 73 7.11 3.59 0.12
C PHE A 73 6.71 2.77 -1.12
N ALA A 74 5.73 1.86 -1.01
CA ALA A 74 5.18 1.15 -2.16
C ALA A 74 4.50 2.11 -3.15
N LEU A 75 3.74 3.09 -2.67
CA LEU A 75 3.14 4.13 -3.53
C LEU A 75 4.20 5.01 -4.20
N VAL A 76 5.27 5.38 -3.51
CA VAL A 76 6.39 6.14 -4.08
C VAL A 76 7.14 5.31 -5.13
N ALA A 77 7.36 4.02 -4.88
CA ALA A 77 7.96 3.11 -5.85
C ALA A 77 7.08 2.97 -7.10
N LEU A 78 5.76 2.84 -6.92
CA LEU A 78 4.78 2.79 -8.00
C LEU A 78 4.74 4.09 -8.81
N LEU A 79 4.83 5.25 -8.15
CA LEU A 79 4.96 6.55 -8.82
C LEU A 79 6.22 6.61 -9.67
N THR A 80 7.35 6.14 -9.13
CA THR A 80 8.63 6.09 -9.84
C THR A 80 8.54 5.15 -11.05
N TYR A 81 7.98 3.96 -10.86
CA TYR A 81 7.70 3.01 -11.94
C TYR A 81 6.85 3.64 -13.04
N THR A 82 5.73 4.28 -12.66
CA THR A 82 4.81 4.91 -13.61
C THR A 82 5.50 6.01 -14.41
N GLY A 83 6.34 6.84 -13.79
CA GLY A 83 7.12 7.87 -14.48
C GLY A 83 8.04 7.29 -15.54
N VAL A 84 8.72 6.17 -15.25
CA VAL A 84 9.60 5.47 -16.20
C VAL A 84 8.77 4.74 -17.27
N PHE A 85 7.75 4.00 -16.87
CA PHE A 85 6.87 3.22 -17.74
C PHE A 85 6.15 4.07 -18.79
N THR A 86 5.67 5.26 -18.38
CA THR A 86 5.03 6.22 -19.29
C THR A 86 6.01 7.03 -20.11
N ARG A 87 7.31 6.94 -19.82
CA ARG A 87 8.37 7.82 -20.35
C ARG A 87 8.12 9.30 -20.05
N LEU A 88 7.46 9.60 -18.95
CA LEU A 88 7.20 10.96 -18.46
C LEU A 88 8.10 11.31 -17.26
N ALA A 89 9.23 10.62 -17.10
CA ALA A 89 10.23 10.88 -16.06
C ALA A 89 11.00 12.18 -16.34
N ASN A 90 10.28 13.30 -16.44
CA ASN A 90 10.82 14.65 -16.60
C ASN A 90 11.24 15.25 -15.24
N ARG A 91 11.72 16.50 -15.26
CA ARG A 91 12.15 17.20 -14.03
C ARG A 91 11.02 17.29 -13.00
N ILE A 92 9.79 17.55 -13.42
CA ILE A 92 8.62 17.69 -12.52
C ILE A 92 8.35 16.35 -11.82
N THR A 93 8.28 15.25 -12.58
CA THR A 93 8.05 13.91 -12.02
C THR A 93 9.15 13.51 -11.05
N ARG A 94 10.43 13.78 -11.38
CA ARG A 94 11.56 13.49 -10.49
C ARG A 94 11.50 14.31 -9.20
N THR A 95 11.19 15.60 -9.29
CA THR A 95 11.01 16.45 -8.10
C THR A 95 9.84 15.94 -7.25
N ALA A 96 8.71 15.57 -7.85
CA ALA A 96 7.57 15.00 -7.13
C ALA A 96 7.97 13.70 -6.40
N VAL A 97 8.71 12.79 -7.05
CA VAL A 97 9.20 11.56 -6.41
C VAL A 97 10.07 11.87 -5.19
N VAL A 98 11.01 12.83 -5.30
CA VAL A 98 11.87 13.22 -4.17
C VAL A 98 11.06 13.79 -3.02
N LEU A 99 10.08 14.66 -3.30
CA LEU A 99 9.19 15.20 -2.28
C LEU A 99 8.33 14.10 -1.63
N CYS A 100 7.82 13.16 -2.41
CA CYS A 100 7.07 12.03 -1.88
C CYS A 100 7.93 11.09 -1.02
N ILE A 101 9.19 10.86 -1.39
CA ILE A 101 10.15 10.10 -0.54
C ILE A 101 10.32 10.80 0.80
N PHE A 102 10.56 12.11 0.78
CA PHE A 102 10.72 12.88 2.01
C PHE A 102 9.46 12.84 2.87
N ALA A 103 8.28 13.02 2.27
CA ALA A 103 6.99 12.94 2.96
C ALA A 103 6.77 11.53 3.58
N ALA A 104 7.04 10.45 2.83
CA ALA A 104 6.95 9.08 3.32
C ALA A 104 7.92 8.80 4.47
N MET A 105 9.13 9.39 4.44
CA MET A 105 10.08 9.28 5.56
C MET A 105 9.55 9.96 6.83
N VAL A 106 9.01 11.18 6.72
CA VAL A 106 8.41 11.91 7.84
C VAL A 106 7.23 11.13 8.41
N ASP A 107 6.35 10.66 7.55
CA ASP A 107 5.16 9.89 7.93
C ASP A 107 5.55 8.58 8.64
N SER A 108 6.53 7.85 8.12
CA SER A 108 7.07 6.64 8.77
C SER A 108 7.60 6.92 10.18
N VAL A 109 8.30 8.05 10.37
CA VAL A 109 8.80 8.45 11.71
C VAL A 109 7.61 8.70 12.66
N VAL A 110 6.56 9.38 12.20
CA VAL A 110 5.37 9.62 13.02
C VAL A 110 4.68 8.31 13.39
N PHE A 111 4.52 7.34 12.47
CA PHE A 111 3.95 6.04 12.79
C PHE A 111 4.83 5.22 13.76
N ILE A 112 6.14 5.34 13.69
CA ILE A 112 7.05 4.72 14.69
C ILE A 112 6.84 5.36 16.07
N ILE A 113 6.78 6.68 16.15
CA ILE A 113 6.54 7.41 17.39
C ILE A 113 5.12 7.12 17.92
N ASN A 114 4.15 6.90 17.04
CA ASN A 114 2.77 6.58 17.39
C ASN A 114 2.63 5.32 18.27
N ILE A 115 3.59 4.38 18.19
CA ILE A 115 3.62 3.19 19.05
C ILE A 115 3.61 3.58 20.54
N PHE A 116 4.17 4.77 20.88
CA PHE A 116 4.33 5.24 22.25
C PHE A 116 3.32 6.32 22.67
N ASN A 117 2.82 7.13 21.74
CA ASN A 117 2.05 8.33 22.06
C ASN A 117 0.66 8.41 21.41
N GLU A 118 0.29 7.47 20.55
CA GLU A 118 -1.04 7.37 19.89
C GLU A 118 -1.50 8.66 19.19
N THR A 119 -0.58 9.45 18.63
CA THR A 119 -0.89 10.73 17.99
C THR A 119 -1.43 10.62 16.56
N ALA A 120 -1.17 9.51 15.88
CA ALA A 120 -1.67 9.26 14.53
C ALA A 120 -2.84 8.28 14.53
N LEU A 121 -2.74 7.21 15.33
CA LEU A 121 -3.73 6.16 15.46
C LEU A 121 -3.92 5.81 16.95
N LYS A 122 -5.14 5.84 17.40
CA LYS A 122 -5.53 5.20 18.67
C LYS A 122 -5.91 3.76 18.43
N TYR A 123 -5.26 2.86 19.13
CA TYR A 123 -5.51 1.45 19.01
C TYR A 123 -6.49 0.96 20.06
N SER A 124 -7.40 0.08 19.66
CA SER A 124 -8.33 -0.61 20.57
C SER A 124 -8.33 -2.10 20.29
N LEU A 125 -8.23 -2.92 21.33
CA LEU A 125 -8.38 -4.37 21.21
C LEU A 125 -9.84 -4.74 21.43
N ASN A 126 -10.51 -5.11 20.35
CA ASN A 126 -11.91 -5.53 20.36
C ASN A 126 -12.00 -7.06 20.31
N LYS A 127 -12.75 -7.66 21.23
CA LYS A 127 -12.98 -9.11 21.21
C LYS A 127 -14.21 -9.44 20.36
N CYS A 128 -14.00 -9.99 19.18
CA CYS A 128 -15.05 -10.42 18.28
C CYS A 128 -15.03 -11.94 18.07
N GLY A 129 -16.08 -12.64 18.54
CA GLY A 129 -16.19 -14.08 18.35
C GLY A 129 -15.07 -14.92 18.96
N GLY A 130 -14.53 -14.50 20.11
CA GLY A 130 -13.44 -15.19 20.81
C GLY A 130 -12.02 -14.85 20.34
N VAL A 131 -11.90 -13.94 19.38
CA VAL A 131 -10.62 -13.47 18.82
C VAL A 131 -10.47 -11.99 19.08
N TYR A 132 -9.24 -11.56 19.39
CA TYR A 132 -8.91 -10.14 19.46
C TYR A 132 -8.67 -9.59 18.06
N VAL A 133 -9.29 -8.45 17.76
CA VAL A 133 -9.10 -7.70 16.52
C VAL A 133 -8.61 -6.31 16.91
N LEU A 134 -7.51 -5.88 16.29
CA LEU A 134 -7.03 -4.52 16.46
C LEU A 134 -7.97 -3.58 15.71
N GLY A 135 -8.76 -2.82 16.47
CA GLY A 135 -9.44 -1.64 15.95
C GLY A 135 -8.50 -0.45 16.05
N TYR A 136 -8.59 0.48 15.10
CA TYR A 136 -7.90 1.75 15.20
C TYR A 136 -8.84 2.89 14.83
N GLU A 137 -8.66 4.01 15.51
CA GLU A 137 -9.32 5.28 15.22
C GLU A 137 -8.25 6.26 14.75
N GLY A 138 -8.49 6.85 13.58
CA GLY A 138 -7.55 7.80 12.99
C GLY A 138 -7.65 9.16 13.66
N GLU A 139 -6.53 9.66 14.16
CA GLU A 139 -6.36 11.03 14.63
C GLU A 139 -5.98 11.96 13.47
N LEU A 140 -5.72 13.23 13.77
CA LEU A 140 -5.42 14.26 12.75
C LEU A 140 -4.31 13.84 11.78
N TRP A 141 -3.23 13.22 12.29
CA TRP A 141 -2.11 12.80 11.46
C TRP A 141 -2.49 11.69 10.47
N PHE A 142 -3.34 10.78 10.88
CA PHE A 142 -3.87 9.74 9.97
C PHE A 142 -4.67 10.36 8.82
N GLY A 143 -5.38 11.46 9.07
CA GLY A 143 -6.03 12.24 8.00
C GLY A 143 -5.02 12.84 7.01
N ILE A 144 -3.89 13.37 7.51
CA ILE A 144 -2.79 13.90 6.68
C ILE A 144 -2.17 12.78 5.84
N HIS A 145 -1.87 11.63 6.45
CA HIS A 145 -1.40 10.42 5.76
C HIS A 145 -2.35 9.99 4.62
N ALA A 146 -3.64 9.92 4.90
CA ALA A 146 -4.63 9.56 3.90
C ALA A 146 -4.67 10.53 2.72
N ILE A 147 -4.62 11.85 2.98
CA ILE A 147 -4.56 12.88 1.95
C ILE A 147 -3.28 12.78 1.13
N MET A 148 -2.13 12.57 1.78
CA MET A 148 -0.83 12.39 1.10
C MET A 148 -0.90 11.22 0.12
N ASN A 149 -1.41 10.08 0.56
CA ASN A 149 -1.56 8.89 -0.28
C ASN A 149 -2.52 9.12 -1.45
N MET A 150 -3.64 9.82 -1.23
CA MET A 150 -4.56 10.21 -2.30
C MET A 150 -3.90 11.11 -3.35
N VAL A 151 -3.08 12.08 -2.92
CA VAL A 151 -2.34 12.97 -3.83
C VAL A 151 -1.33 12.18 -4.67
N ILE A 152 -0.59 11.26 -4.08
CA ILE A 152 0.36 10.41 -4.81
C ILE A 152 -0.37 9.59 -5.88
N VAL A 153 -1.48 8.96 -5.52
CA VAL A 153 -2.25 8.15 -6.46
C VAL A 153 -2.91 9.00 -7.55
N ALA A 154 -3.47 10.15 -7.20
CA ALA A 154 -4.01 11.08 -8.20
C ALA A 154 -2.93 11.48 -9.22
N PHE A 155 -1.69 11.70 -8.76
CA PHE A 155 -0.57 12.01 -9.64
C PHE A 155 -0.19 10.82 -10.53
N ILE A 156 -0.18 9.59 -10.02
CA ILE A 156 0.02 8.37 -10.81
C ILE A 156 -1.04 8.25 -11.91
N ILE A 157 -2.32 8.41 -11.56
CA ILE A 157 -3.44 8.35 -12.50
C ILE A 157 -3.30 9.45 -13.57
N ALA A 158 -2.93 10.66 -13.18
CA ALA A 158 -2.70 11.76 -14.12
C ALA A 158 -1.60 11.42 -15.14
N LEU A 159 -0.48 10.81 -14.70
CA LEU A 159 0.58 10.36 -15.62
C LEU A 159 0.08 9.30 -16.60
N LEU A 160 -0.74 8.35 -16.15
CA LEU A 160 -1.32 7.32 -17.00
C LEU A 160 -2.28 7.91 -18.03
N ILE A 161 -3.15 8.86 -17.63
CA ILE A 161 -4.08 9.58 -18.52
C ILE A 161 -3.30 10.40 -19.56
N ILE A 162 -2.31 11.18 -19.13
CA ILE A 162 -1.46 11.96 -20.04
C ILE A 162 -0.80 11.05 -21.07
N LYS A 163 -0.38 9.86 -20.65
CA LYS A 163 0.18 8.88 -21.59
C LYS A 163 -0.86 8.39 -22.59
N CYS A 164 -2.07 8.05 -22.15
CA CYS A 164 -3.15 7.64 -23.05
C CYS A 164 -3.44 8.68 -24.14
N ILE A 165 -3.48 9.98 -23.77
CA ILE A 165 -3.72 11.07 -24.73
C ILE A 165 -2.62 11.14 -25.81
N ARG A 166 -1.40 10.71 -25.50
CA ARG A 166 -0.21 10.82 -26.37
C ARG A 166 0.07 9.60 -27.24
N ILE A 167 -0.71 8.54 -27.13
CA ILE A 167 -0.50 7.28 -27.84
C ILE A 167 -1.77 6.85 -28.58
N PRO A 168 -1.65 6.05 -29.67
CA PRO A 168 -2.82 5.46 -30.33
C PRO A 168 -3.67 4.63 -29.40
N SER A 169 -5.00 4.66 -29.59
CA SER A 169 -5.98 3.98 -28.73
C SER A 169 -5.78 2.47 -28.60
N ALA A 170 -5.18 1.84 -29.62
CA ALA A 170 -4.84 0.41 -29.57
C ALA A 170 -3.92 0.02 -28.40
N TYR A 171 -3.17 0.98 -27.83
CA TYR A 171 -2.26 0.74 -26.70
C TYR A 171 -2.79 1.18 -25.34
N TRP A 172 -4.01 1.71 -25.25
CA TRP A 172 -4.58 2.25 -24.02
C TRP A 172 -4.86 1.18 -22.94
N GLY A 173 -5.19 -0.05 -23.37
CA GLY A 173 -5.68 -1.11 -22.49
C GLY A 173 -4.84 -1.29 -21.22
N ARG A 174 -3.52 -1.39 -21.34
CA ARG A 174 -2.63 -1.58 -20.18
C ARG A 174 -2.61 -0.40 -19.21
N TYR A 175 -2.68 0.84 -19.71
CA TYR A 175 -2.69 2.04 -18.87
C TYR A 175 -4.02 2.22 -18.15
N ILE A 176 -5.12 1.97 -18.86
CA ILE A 176 -6.48 2.00 -18.31
C ILE A 176 -6.65 0.90 -17.25
N PHE A 177 -6.17 -0.32 -17.54
CA PHE A 177 -6.24 -1.42 -16.59
C PHE A 177 -5.47 -1.10 -15.30
N THR A 178 -4.26 -0.56 -15.40
CA THR A 178 -3.47 -0.14 -14.24
C THR A 178 -4.17 0.98 -13.46
N ALA A 179 -4.71 2.00 -14.15
CA ALA A 179 -5.44 3.08 -13.49
C ALA A 179 -6.71 2.58 -12.80
N ALA A 180 -7.48 1.71 -13.46
CA ALA A 180 -8.68 1.11 -12.90
C ALA A 180 -8.37 0.26 -11.64
N GLY A 181 -7.32 -0.55 -11.69
CA GLY A 181 -6.86 -1.32 -10.53
C GLY A 181 -6.52 -0.44 -9.33
N LEU A 182 -5.80 0.66 -9.55
CA LEU A 182 -5.48 1.63 -8.50
C LEU A 182 -6.74 2.28 -7.91
N ILE A 183 -7.71 2.65 -8.76
CA ILE A 183 -8.98 3.24 -8.31
C ILE A 183 -9.74 2.22 -7.45
N VAL A 184 -9.77 0.96 -7.84
CA VAL A 184 -10.42 -0.12 -7.07
C VAL A 184 -9.76 -0.29 -5.71
N ILE A 185 -8.42 -0.35 -5.64
CA ILE A 185 -7.68 -0.45 -4.38
C ILE A 185 -8.02 0.70 -3.43
N ILE A 186 -8.01 1.94 -3.95
CA ILE A 186 -8.34 3.12 -3.14
C ILE A 186 -9.79 3.09 -2.67
N ALA A 187 -10.71 2.70 -3.53
CA ALA A 187 -12.12 2.58 -3.17
C ALA A 187 -12.30 1.61 -2.00
N PHE A 188 -11.68 0.43 -2.06
CA PHE A 188 -11.73 -0.54 -0.95
C PHE A 188 -11.05 -0.03 0.30
N LYS A 189 -9.89 0.66 0.19
CA LYS A 189 -9.22 1.29 1.33
C LYS A 189 -10.10 2.34 1.98
N TYR A 190 -10.75 3.19 1.18
CA TYR A 190 -11.65 4.22 1.68
C TYR A 190 -12.89 3.63 2.36
N ILE A 191 -13.51 2.60 1.76
CA ILE A 191 -14.66 1.88 2.34
C ILE A 191 -14.28 1.27 3.70
N PHE A 192 -13.07 0.71 3.81
CA PHE A 192 -12.56 0.14 5.05
C PHE A 192 -12.33 1.21 6.12
N ILE A 193 -11.64 2.32 5.77
CA ILE A 193 -11.34 3.43 6.70
C ILE A 193 -12.62 4.08 7.20
N MET A 194 -13.59 4.34 6.32
CA MET A 194 -14.85 5.00 6.66
C MET A 194 -15.84 4.08 7.40
N LYS A 195 -15.46 2.81 7.60
CA LYS A 195 -16.38 1.79 8.16
C LYS A 195 -17.74 1.76 7.46
N ALA A 196 -17.75 2.12 6.17
CA ALA A 196 -18.97 2.16 5.36
C ALA A 196 -19.61 0.78 5.19
N VAL A 197 -18.80 -0.27 5.26
CA VAL A 197 -19.20 -1.67 5.37
C VAL A 197 -18.43 -2.27 6.52
N ASP A 198 -19.08 -3.13 7.32
CA ASP A 198 -18.42 -3.84 8.43
C ASP A 198 -17.47 -4.92 7.88
N LEU A 199 -16.40 -4.44 7.27
CA LEU A 199 -15.32 -5.29 6.75
C LEU A 199 -14.36 -5.59 7.89
N ARG A 200 -14.27 -6.87 8.26
CA ARG A 200 -13.39 -7.35 9.34
C ARG A 200 -11.92 -7.37 8.94
N PHE A 201 -11.58 -7.13 7.68
CA PHE A 201 -10.23 -7.13 7.15
C PHE A 201 -10.08 -6.15 6.00
N ASP A 202 -8.88 -5.62 5.83
CA ASP A 202 -8.56 -4.66 4.77
C ASP A 202 -8.29 -5.38 3.45
N ILE A 203 -9.32 -5.48 2.61
CA ILE A 203 -9.21 -6.08 1.27
C ILE A 203 -8.19 -5.35 0.40
N SER A 204 -7.96 -4.05 0.63
CA SER A 204 -7.02 -3.27 -0.17
C SER A 204 -5.61 -3.83 -0.13
N ILE A 205 -5.19 -4.38 1.01
CA ILE A 205 -3.86 -4.99 1.17
C ILE A 205 -3.72 -6.24 0.28
N PHE A 206 -4.78 -7.05 0.21
CA PHE A 206 -4.81 -8.21 -0.69
C PHE A 206 -4.75 -7.79 -2.17
N LEU A 207 -5.47 -6.71 -2.53
CA LEU A 207 -5.43 -6.17 -3.89
C LEU A 207 -4.06 -5.56 -4.24
N TYR A 208 -3.36 -4.96 -3.27
CA TYR A 208 -1.97 -4.55 -3.47
C TYR A 208 -1.07 -5.73 -3.86
N ALA A 209 -1.27 -6.87 -3.20
CA ALA A 209 -0.52 -8.09 -3.50
C ALA A 209 -0.79 -8.64 -4.92
N LEU A 210 -2.00 -8.42 -5.44
CA LEU A 210 -2.36 -8.86 -6.80
C LEU A 210 -1.86 -7.91 -7.90
N MET A 211 -1.50 -6.68 -7.56
CA MET A 211 -1.00 -5.68 -8.53
C MET A 211 0.54 -5.61 -8.59
N GLY A 212 1.25 -6.11 -7.56
CA GLY A 212 2.70 -6.30 -7.59
C GLY A 212 3.06 -7.49 -8.44
#